data_571fb599dd76e7d666c2dc915cbdeb01
#
_entry.id   571fb599dd76e7d666c2dc915cbdeb01
#
_cell.length_a   1.000
_cell.length_b   1.000
_cell.length_c   1.000
_cell.angle_alpha   90.00
_cell.angle_beta   90.00
_cell.angle_gamma   90.00
#
_symmetry.space_group_name_H-M   'P 1'
#
loop_
_entity.id
_entity.type
_entity.pdbx_description
1 polymer ?
#
loop_
_entity_poly.entity_id
_entity_poly.type
_entity_poly.pdbx_seq_one_letter_code
_entity_poly.pdbx_strand_id
1 'polypeptide(L)'
;MSIGGVQDKQKEIAFFDAHAVSDEYDVFTPEASARLISAFVRLSGLSRGARVADLGCGSGVFTDLLQRAGYSSIGLDISPMLVALGRGKHPGVELIEGDAENLPFANESFDGVLLSGLVHHFPDPRRLAAEVRRVLKTGGRFVAFDPNRMNPFMWLYRDRASPFYSPVGVTENERPILASRVAAVFRNEGFRVQTDYLAGLAYRYVASPATRTLLPIYNFIDATLFELAIMRPFRPFVLTSGEKLT
;
A
#
# COMPACT_ATOMS: atom_id res chain seq x y z
N MET A 1 -4.20 16.94 -17.32
CA MET A 1 -3.93 17.54 -16.00
C MET A 1 -2.54 17.14 -15.57
N SER A 2 -1.69 18.11 -15.29
CA SER A 2 -0.27 17.97 -14.96
C SER A 2 -0.09 17.04 -13.75
N ILE A 3 0.66 15.97 -13.93
CA ILE A 3 1.26 15.17 -12.85
C ILE A 3 2.53 15.94 -12.51
N GLY A 4 2.46 16.87 -11.56
CA GLY A 4 3.57 17.79 -11.33
C GLY A 4 3.54 18.40 -9.94
N GLY A 5 3.53 17.56 -8.91
CA GLY A 5 3.83 17.96 -7.54
C GLY A 5 4.93 17.07 -7.00
N VAL A 6 5.89 17.66 -6.30
CA VAL A 6 6.83 16.91 -5.45
C VAL A 6 6.11 16.61 -4.14
N GLN A 7 6.22 15.38 -3.64
CA GLN A 7 5.68 15.03 -2.33
C GLN A 7 6.34 15.88 -1.23
N ASP A 8 5.55 16.50 -0.38
CA ASP A 8 6.04 17.16 0.83
C ASP A 8 6.28 16.11 1.93
N LYS A 9 7.50 15.58 1.94
CA LYS A 9 7.88 14.48 2.87
C LYS A 9 7.81 14.89 4.34
N GLN A 10 8.05 16.17 4.65
CA GLN A 10 7.96 16.63 6.04
C GLN A 10 6.52 16.61 6.54
N LYS A 11 5.56 17.00 5.70
CA LYS A 11 4.14 16.88 6.04
C LYS A 11 3.67 15.44 6.16
N GLU A 12 4.16 14.55 5.29
CA GLU A 12 3.86 13.11 5.39
C GLU A 12 4.38 12.54 6.72
N ILE A 13 5.64 12.80 7.07
CA ILE A 13 6.23 12.37 8.36
C ILE A 13 5.40 12.90 9.52
N ALA A 14 5.14 14.21 9.57
CA ALA A 14 4.38 14.83 10.66
C ALA A 14 2.97 14.24 10.82
N PHE A 15 2.31 13.91 9.68
CA PHE A 15 1.00 13.28 9.69
C PHE A 15 1.05 11.87 10.30
N PHE A 16 1.97 11.03 9.84
CA PHE A 16 2.08 9.65 10.31
C PHE A 16 2.61 9.56 11.75
N ASP A 17 3.54 10.44 12.13
CA ASP A 17 4.02 10.53 13.51
C ASP A 17 2.88 10.88 14.48
N ALA A 18 2.01 11.82 14.11
CA ALA A 18 0.84 12.15 14.90
C ALA A 18 -0.13 10.96 15.06
N HIS A 19 -0.31 10.15 14.01
CA HIS A 19 -1.17 8.96 14.04
C HIS A 19 -0.55 7.80 14.83
N ALA A 20 0.78 7.71 14.91
CA ALA A 20 1.47 6.72 15.73
C ALA A 20 1.11 6.82 17.22
N VAL A 21 0.82 8.03 17.71
CA VAL A 21 0.46 8.29 19.12
C VAL A 21 -0.97 7.83 19.45
N SER A 22 -1.87 7.84 18.48
CA SER A 22 -3.31 7.57 18.69
C SER A 22 -3.74 6.13 18.45
N ASP A 23 -2.84 5.22 18.06
CA ASP A 23 -3.13 3.83 17.65
C ASP A 23 -4.14 3.72 16.49
N GLU A 24 -4.26 4.77 15.67
CA GLU A 24 -5.26 4.91 14.59
C GLU A 24 -4.70 4.64 13.19
N TYR A 25 -3.46 4.14 13.08
CA TYR A 25 -2.74 3.93 11.83
C TYR A 25 -2.99 2.54 11.21
N ASP A 26 -3.27 1.51 12.00
CA ASP A 26 -3.61 0.17 11.51
C ASP A 26 -5.11 0.09 11.20
N VAL A 27 -5.48 0.50 9.98
CA VAL A 27 -6.89 0.69 9.61
C VAL A 27 -7.63 -0.61 9.27
N PHE A 28 -6.92 -1.71 9.00
CA PHE A 28 -7.51 -2.99 8.63
C PHE A 28 -7.72 -3.91 9.82
N THR A 29 -8.71 -4.82 9.69
CA THR A 29 -8.81 -5.95 10.62
C THR A 29 -7.69 -6.97 10.36
N PRO A 30 -7.35 -7.83 11.33
CA PRO A 30 -6.36 -8.90 11.13
C PRO A 30 -6.68 -9.80 9.93
N GLU A 31 -7.96 -10.10 9.70
CA GLU A 31 -8.44 -10.93 8.58
C GLU A 31 -8.22 -10.22 7.24
N ALA A 32 -8.48 -8.91 7.17
CA ALA A 32 -8.23 -8.10 5.97
C ALA A 32 -6.74 -8.04 5.65
N SER A 33 -5.88 -7.84 6.67
CA SER A 33 -4.43 -7.86 6.52
C SER A 33 -3.91 -9.22 6.03
N ALA A 34 -4.42 -10.32 6.59
CA ALA A 34 -4.09 -11.68 6.14
C ALA A 34 -4.54 -11.93 4.69
N ARG A 35 -5.70 -11.38 4.29
CA ARG A 35 -6.19 -11.46 2.90
C ARG A 35 -5.28 -10.70 1.93
N LEU A 36 -4.77 -9.53 2.31
CA LEU A 36 -3.79 -8.78 1.51
C LEU A 36 -2.48 -9.54 1.34
N ILE A 37 -1.95 -10.15 2.41
CA ILE A 37 -0.74 -10.97 2.32
C ILE A 37 -0.98 -12.24 1.48
N SER A 38 -2.15 -12.86 1.59
CA SER A 38 -2.50 -14.00 0.72
C SER A 38 -2.52 -13.60 -0.77
N ALA A 39 -2.99 -12.38 -1.07
CA ALA A 39 -2.95 -11.84 -2.42
C ALA A 39 -1.51 -11.57 -2.88
N PHE A 40 -0.64 -11.04 -2.00
CA PHE A 40 0.79 -10.88 -2.28
C PHE A 40 1.45 -12.22 -2.61
N VAL A 41 1.26 -13.25 -1.79
CA VAL A 41 1.82 -14.59 -2.01
C VAL A 41 1.39 -15.15 -3.37
N ARG A 42 0.11 -15.06 -3.68
CA ARG A 42 -0.47 -15.55 -4.94
C ARG A 42 0.08 -14.80 -6.15
N LEU A 43 0.15 -13.46 -6.08
CA LEU A 43 0.53 -12.61 -7.23
C LEU A 43 2.04 -12.57 -7.45
N SER A 44 2.83 -12.61 -6.37
CA SER A 44 4.28 -12.64 -6.49
C SER A 44 4.79 -14.02 -6.93
N GLY A 45 4.14 -15.10 -6.50
CA GLY A 45 4.57 -16.46 -6.80
C GLY A 45 5.97 -16.79 -6.25
N LEU A 46 6.46 -16.02 -5.28
CA LEU A 46 7.78 -16.20 -4.71
C LEU A 46 7.83 -17.44 -3.81
N SER A 47 8.96 -18.13 -3.82
CA SER A 47 9.21 -19.26 -2.95
C SER A 47 9.43 -18.83 -1.49
N ARG A 48 9.14 -19.70 -0.53
CA ARG A 48 9.51 -19.49 0.88
C ARG A 48 11.02 -19.26 1.00
N GLY A 49 11.42 -18.39 1.92
CA GLY A 49 12.80 -17.95 2.07
C GLY A 49 13.22 -16.80 1.15
N ALA A 50 12.39 -16.40 0.17
CA ALA A 50 12.67 -15.24 -0.66
C ALA A 50 12.82 -13.97 0.20
N ARG A 51 13.74 -13.09 -0.20
CA ARG A 51 13.98 -11.82 0.48
C ARG A 51 13.02 -10.75 -0.04
N VAL A 52 12.20 -10.20 0.85
CA VAL A 52 11.13 -9.25 0.51
C VAL A 52 11.30 -7.94 1.27
N ALA A 53 11.26 -6.81 0.55
CA ALA A 53 11.13 -5.49 1.17
C ALA A 53 9.64 -5.09 1.22
N ASP A 54 9.21 -4.60 2.38
CA ASP A 54 7.89 -4.00 2.60
C ASP A 54 8.07 -2.48 2.70
N LEU A 55 7.69 -1.75 1.65
CA LEU A 55 7.86 -0.30 1.54
C LEU A 55 6.56 0.40 1.93
N GLY A 56 6.65 1.39 2.83
CA GLY A 56 5.52 1.99 3.52
C GLY A 56 4.97 1.06 4.59
N CYS A 57 5.85 0.40 5.34
CA CYS A 57 5.47 -0.67 6.27
C CYS A 57 4.69 -0.18 7.51
N GLY A 58 4.67 1.13 7.76
CA GLY A 58 4.06 1.70 8.96
C GLY A 58 4.58 1.06 10.24
N SER A 59 3.68 0.50 11.03
CA SER A 59 4.00 -0.23 12.27
C SER A 59 4.52 -1.67 12.05
N GLY A 60 4.73 -2.10 10.80
CA GLY A 60 5.31 -3.40 10.48
C GLY A 60 4.34 -4.59 10.47
N VAL A 61 3.03 -4.36 10.49
CA VAL A 61 2.01 -5.44 10.47
C VAL A 61 2.19 -6.35 9.25
N PHE A 62 2.34 -5.78 8.05
CA PHE A 62 2.53 -6.57 6.83
C PHE A 62 3.91 -7.21 6.77
N THR A 63 4.95 -6.54 7.29
CA THR A 63 6.30 -7.11 7.39
C THR A 63 6.31 -8.36 8.29
N ASP A 64 5.61 -8.33 9.43
CA ASP A 64 5.43 -9.49 10.32
C ASP A 64 4.66 -10.62 9.64
N LEU A 65 3.57 -10.29 8.93
CA LEU A 65 2.78 -11.28 8.20
C LEU A 65 3.56 -11.92 7.05
N LEU A 66 4.43 -11.16 6.34
CA LEU A 66 5.35 -11.71 5.35
C LEU A 66 6.34 -12.70 5.98
N GLN A 67 6.89 -12.36 7.15
CA GLN A 67 7.79 -13.25 7.87
C GLN A 67 7.07 -14.54 8.29
N ARG A 68 5.85 -14.43 8.82
CA ARG A 68 5.01 -15.62 9.15
C ARG A 68 4.64 -16.45 7.91
N ALA A 69 4.51 -15.81 6.75
CA ALA A 69 4.31 -16.53 5.47
C ALA A 69 5.58 -17.25 5.00
N GLY A 70 6.72 -17.03 5.66
CA GLY A 70 7.99 -17.73 5.41
C GLY A 70 8.96 -16.98 4.53
N TYR A 71 8.80 -15.65 4.36
CA TYR A 71 9.77 -14.79 3.67
C TYR A 71 10.80 -14.22 4.64
N SER A 72 11.97 -13.84 4.13
CA SER A 72 12.93 -12.99 4.83
C SER A 72 12.56 -11.54 4.57
N SER A 73 11.78 -10.94 5.48
CA SER A 73 11.19 -9.61 5.28
C SER A 73 11.94 -8.52 6.04
N ILE A 74 12.02 -7.34 5.42
CA ILE A 74 12.44 -6.08 6.04
C ILE A 74 11.44 -4.99 5.68
N GLY A 75 10.99 -4.21 6.67
CA GLY A 75 10.09 -3.08 6.47
C GLY A 75 10.84 -1.76 6.44
N LEU A 76 10.39 -0.85 5.58
CA LEU A 76 10.87 0.53 5.51
C LEU A 76 9.70 1.50 5.53
N ASP A 77 9.78 2.51 6.39
CA ASP A 77 8.80 3.59 6.45
C ASP A 77 9.48 4.95 6.67
N ILE A 78 8.84 6.01 6.22
CA ILE A 78 9.36 7.37 6.36
C ILE A 78 9.12 7.95 7.76
N SER A 79 8.17 7.41 8.53
CA SER A 79 7.82 7.86 9.88
C SER A 79 8.69 7.17 10.93
N PRO A 80 9.60 7.90 11.62
CA PRO A 80 10.40 7.33 12.69
C PRO A 80 9.54 6.85 13.87
N MET A 81 8.40 7.49 14.12
CA MET A 81 7.50 7.10 15.21
C MET A 81 6.79 5.78 14.93
N LEU A 82 6.31 5.56 13.70
CA LEU A 82 5.70 4.28 13.30
C LEU A 82 6.73 3.14 13.34
N VAL A 83 7.95 3.38 12.86
CA VAL A 83 9.04 2.41 12.92
C VAL A 83 9.39 2.05 14.37
N ALA A 84 9.51 3.05 15.25
CA ALA A 84 9.80 2.83 16.67
C ALA A 84 8.68 2.02 17.34
N LEU A 85 7.43 2.36 17.08
CA LEU A 85 6.26 1.65 17.57
C LEU A 85 6.23 0.20 17.06
N GLY A 86 6.50 0.00 15.78
CA GLY A 86 6.53 -1.32 15.15
C GLY A 86 7.60 -2.23 15.74
N ARG A 87 8.79 -1.71 16.01
CA ARG A 87 9.87 -2.46 16.71
C ARG A 87 9.42 -2.94 18.09
N GLY A 88 8.61 -2.15 18.79
CA GLY A 88 8.03 -2.56 20.08
C GLY A 88 6.95 -3.64 19.94
N LYS A 89 6.11 -3.55 18.92
CA LYS A 89 5.00 -4.50 18.66
C LYS A 89 5.47 -5.82 18.05
N HIS A 90 6.50 -5.78 17.20
CA HIS A 90 7.02 -6.91 16.42
C HIS A 90 8.53 -7.08 16.64
N PRO A 91 9.00 -7.49 17.84
CA PRO A 91 10.42 -7.49 18.18
C PRO A 91 11.29 -8.43 17.33
N GLY A 92 10.67 -9.35 16.57
CA GLY A 92 11.36 -10.26 15.66
C GLY A 92 11.46 -9.77 14.21
N VAL A 93 10.94 -8.56 13.92
CA VAL A 93 10.87 -8.02 12.56
C VAL A 93 11.88 -6.88 12.40
N GLU A 94 12.63 -6.90 11.29
CA GLU A 94 13.54 -5.81 10.95
C GLU A 94 12.74 -4.66 10.32
N LEU A 95 12.72 -3.51 11.01
CA LEU A 95 12.08 -2.28 10.53
C LEU A 95 13.09 -1.15 10.53
N ILE A 96 13.15 -0.39 9.43
CA ILE A 96 14.07 0.75 9.28
C ILE A 96 13.32 2.00 8.84
N GLU A 97 13.81 3.16 9.28
CA GLU A 97 13.41 4.46 8.76
C GLU A 97 14.07 4.69 7.41
N GLY A 98 13.30 5.21 6.44
CA GLY A 98 13.85 5.52 5.13
C GLY A 98 12.82 6.07 4.15
N ASP A 99 13.36 6.59 3.05
CA ASP A 99 12.60 7.18 1.96
C ASP A 99 12.47 6.17 0.81
N ALA A 100 11.25 5.83 0.42
CA ALA A 100 10.99 4.89 -0.66
C ALA A 100 11.42 5.41 -2.06
N GLU A 101 11.66 6.73 -2.21
CA GLU A 101 12.26 7.31 -3.41
C GLU A 101 13.80 7.35 -3.37
N ASN A 102 14.43 6.87 -2.29
CA ASN A 102 15.90 6.80 -2.13
C ASN A 102 16.23 5.67 -1.16
N LEU A 103 16.04 4.43 -1.60
CA LEU A 103 16.14 3.24 -0.76
C LEU A 103 17.60 2.98 -0.31
N PRO A 104 17.86 2.72 0.99
CA PRO A 104 19.19 2.44 1.52
C PRO A 104 19.64 0.98 1.25
N PHE A 105 19.20 0.42 0.15
CA PHE A 105 19.50 -0.96 -0.23
C PHE A 105 20.37 -1.02 -1.49
N ALA A 106 21.19 -2.05 -1.59
CA ALA A 106 22.00 -2.31 -2.78
C ALA A 106 21.10 -2.70 -3.98
N ASN A 107 21.63 -2.51 -5.18
CA ASN A 107 20.97 -3.00 -6.40
C ASN A 107 20.77 -4.51 -6.30
N GLU A 108 19.66 -4.99 -6.87
CA GLU A 108 19.38 -6.42 -7.01
C GLU A 108 19.46 -7.22 -5.71
N SER A 109 19.03 -6.62 -4.59
CA SER A 109 19.11 -7.20 -3.26
C SER A 109 17.85 -7.95 -2.83
N PHE A 110 16.72 -7.81 -3.55
CA PHE A 110 15.44 -8.42 -3.19
C PHE A 110 14.87 -9.29 -4.30
N ASP A 111 14.21 -10.39 -3.89
CA ASP A 111 13.42 -11.23 -4.78
C ASP A 111 12.00 -10.66 -4.95
N GLY A 112 11.50 -9.94 -3.94
CA GLY A 112 10.20 -9.30 -3.95
C GLY A 112 10.16 -7.95 -3.25
N VAL A 113 9.17 -7.13 -3.65
CA VAL A 113 8.81 -5.87 -3.00
C VAL A 113 7.30 -5.84 -2.80
N LEU A 114 6.86 -5.59 -1.57
CA LEU A 114 5.49 -5.18 -1.24
C LEU A 114 5.45 -3.66 -1.12
N LEU A 115 4.48 -3.01 -1.76
CA LEU A 115 4.17 -1.59 -1.60
C LEU A 115 2.87 -1.49 -0.80
N SER A 116 3.01 -1.30 0.51
CA SER A 116 1.92 -1.44 1.48
C SER A 116 1.07 -0.17 1.56
N GLY A 117 0.11 -0.01 0.64
CA GLY A 117 -0.73 1.19 0.61
C GLY A 117 0.09 2.45 0.39
N LEU A 118 1.08 2.41 -0.49
CA LEU A 118 2.12 3.43 -0.60
C LEU A 118 2.00 4.29 -1.86
N VAL A 119 1.69 3.69 -3.02
CA VAL A 119 1.79 4.39 -4.32
C VAL A 119 0.85 5.60 -4.39
N HIS A 120 -0.30 5.54 -3.72
CA HIS A 120 -1.30 6.61 -3.72
C HIS A 120 -0.88 7.87 -2.94
N HIS A 121 0.22 7.84 -2.19
CA HIS A 121 0.83 9.01 -1.54
C HIS A 121 1.79 9.79 -2.45
N PHE A 122 2.12 9.25 -3.64
CA PHE A 122 3.01 9.91 -4.57
C PHE A 122 2.24 10.60 -5.71
N PRO A 123 2.32 11.94 -5.83
CA PRO A 123 1.79 12.66 -6.99
C PRO A 123 2.43 12.18 -8.30
N ASP A 124 3.69 11.80 -8.24
CA ASP A 124 4.48 11.23 -9.33
C ASP A 124 5.29 10.02 -8.83
N PRO A 125 4.84 8.79 -9.04
CA PRO A 125 5.50 7.60 -8.52
C PRO A 125 6.67 7.09 -9.38
N ARG A 126 7.19 7.86 -10.35
CA ARG A 126 8.28 7.41 -11.23
C ARG A 126 9.58 7.12 -10.47
N ARG A 127 9.95 7.95 -9.51
CA ARG A 127 11.15 7.72 -8.68
C ARG A 127 10.98 6.47 -7.81
N LEU A 128 9.82 6.31 -7.20
CA LEU A 128 9.49 5.08 -6.46
C LEU A 128 9.62 3.85 -7.36
N ALA A 129 9.04 3.88 -8.57
CA ALA A 129 9.12 2.75 -9.51
C ALA A 129 10.56 2.46 -9.96
N ALA A 130 11.39 3.49 -10.18
CA ALA A 130 12.81 3.34 -10.50
C ALA A 130 13.60 2.69 -9.34
N GLU A 131 13.35 3.09 -8.10
CA GLU A 131 13.98 2.49 -6.91
C GLU A 131 13.54 1.04 -6.70
N VAL A 132 12.23 0.74 -6.86
CA VAL A 132 11.74 -0.64 -6.85
C VAL A 132 12.44 -1.50 -7.91
N ARG A 133 12.60 -0.96 -9.14
CA ARG A 133 13.36 -1.64 -10.19
C ARG A 133 14.81 -1.87 -9.80
N ARG A 134 15.47 -0.85 -9.23
CA ARG A 134 16.87 -0.92 -8.86
C ARG A 134 17.17 -2.02 -7.83
N VAL A 135 16.32 -2.09 -6.80
CA VAL A 135 16.53 -3.04 -5.68
C VAL A 135 16.08 -4.46 -5.97
N LEU A 136 15.17 -4.65 -6.92
CA LEU A 136 14.73 -5.98 -7.35
C LEU A 136 15.80 -6.65 -8.22
N LYS A 137 16.01 -7.94 -7.98
CA LYS A 137 16.77 -8.82 -8.89
C LYS A 137 16.04 -8.93 -10.24
N THR A 138 16.77 -9.30 -11.29
CA THR A 138 16.15 -9.68 -12.57
C THR A 138 15.16 -10.83 -12.34
N GLY A 139 13.94 -10.74 -12.88
CA GLY A 139 12.85 -11.67 -12.60
C GLY A 139 12.17 -11.47 -11.23
N GLY A 140 12.69 -10.57 -10.40
CA GLY A 140 12.08 -10.18 -9.11
C GLY A 140 10.71 -9.53 -9.32
N ARG A 141 9.87 -9.59 -8.30
CA ARG A 141 8.46 -9.21 -8.42
C ARG A 141 8.05 -8.16 -7.40
N PHE A 142 7.16 -7.27 -7.79
CA PHE A 142 6.49 -6.39 -6.83
C PHE A 142 4.98 -6.62 -6.83
N VAL A 143 4.36 -6.30 -5.69
CA VAL A 143 2.90 -6.17 -5.55
C VAL A 143 2.62 -4.90 -4.76
N ALA A 144 1.77 -4.03 -5.30
CA ALA A 144 1.24 -2.85 -4.63
C ALA A 144 -0.25 -3.04 -4.39
N PHE A 145 -0.76 -2.52 -3.28
CA PHE A 145 -2.20 -2.39 -3.05
C PHE A 145 -2.54 -0.95 -2.70
N ASP A 146 -3.53 -0.40 -3.38
CA ASP A 146 -3.91 1.01 -3.25
C ASP A 146 -5.43 1.20 -3.39
N PRO A 147 -6.02 2.26 -2.78
CA PRO A 147 -7.42 2.59 -2.95
C PRO A 147 -7.80 2.81 -4.40
N ASN A 148 -8.86 2.17 -4.85
CA ASN A 148 -9.34 2.21 -6.23
C ASN A 148 -10.25 3.41 -6.48
N ARG A 149 -9.86 4.32 -7.35
CA ARG A 149 -10.66 5.49 -7.75
C ARG A 149 -11.99 5.11 -8.43
N MET A 150 -12.06 3.93 -9.06
CA MET A 150 -13.29 3.44 -9.70
C MET A 150 -14.33 2.95 -8.68
N ASN A 151 -13.93 2.69 -7.42
CA ASN A 151 -14.88 2.37 -6.37
C ASN A 151 -15.69 3.61 -6.00
N PRO A 152 -17.03 3.57 -6.02
CA PRO A 152 -17.85 4.74 -5.78
C PRO A 152 -17.67 5.35 -4.38
N PHE A 153 -17.44 4.54 -3.35
CA PHE A 153 -17.21 5.03 -1.99
C PHE A 153 -15.82 5.66 -1.85
N MET A 154 -14.77 5.04 -2.43
CA MET A 154 -13.42 5.63 -2.44
C MET A 154 -13.39 6.94 -3.22
N TRP A 155 -14.07 7.02 -4.36
CA TRP A 155 -14.20 8.26 -5.10
C TRP A 155 -14.96 9.30 -4.28
N LEU A 156 -16.12 8.93 -3.74
CA LEU A 156 -17.00 9.86 -3.03
C LEU A 156 -16.29 10.49 -1.81
N TYR A 157 -15.58 9.69 -1.03
CA TYR A 157 -15.01 10.09 0.24
C TYR A 157 -13.56 10.59 0.15
N ARG A 158 -12.74 10.02 -0.77
CA ARG A 158 -11.30 10.25 -0.84
C ARG A 158 -10.83 11.05 -2.06
N ASP A 159 -11.65 11.20 -3.11
CA ASP A 159 -11.24 11.95 -4.30
C ASP A 159 -11.55 13.44 -4.14
N ARG A 160 -10.55 14.29 -4.36
CA ARG A 160 -10.70 15.75 -4.24
C ARG A 160 -11.68 16.36 -5.26
N ALA A 161 -11.99 15.65 -6.34
CA ALA A 161 -13.02 16.07 -7.31
C ALA A 161 -14.44 15.78 -6.81
N SER A 162 -14.59 15.03 -5.71
CA SER A 162 -15.91 14.73 -5.12
C SER A 162 -16.42 15.92 -4.32
N PRO A 163 -17.73 16.24 -4.42
CA PRO A 163 -18.38 17.24 -3.57
C PRO A 163 -18.45 16.81 -2.09
N PHE A 164 -18.21 15.55 -1.79
CA PHE A 164 -18.22 14.97 -0.43
C PHE A 164 -16.82 14.60 0.06
N TYR A 165 -15.77 15.11 -0.60
CA TYR A 165 -14.39 14.88 -0.17
C TYR A 165 -14.19 15.29 1.29
N SER A 166 -13.59 14.38 2.07
CA SER A 166 -13.18 14.65 3.45
C SER A 166 -11.66 14.67 3.58
N PRO A 167 -11.06 15.77 4.05
CA PRO A 167 -9.62 15.83 4.31
C PRO A 167 -9.23 15.15 5.63
N VAL A 168 -10.19 14.66 6.41
CA VAL A 168 -9.94 14.06 7.73
C VAL A 168 -9.29 12.70 7.56
N GLY A 169 -8.10 12.53 8.14
CA GLY A 169 -7.34 11.28 8.10
C GLY A 169 -6.71 10.95 6.75
N VAL A 170 -6.44 11.97 5.93
CA VAL A 170 -5.73 11.85 4.65
C VAL A 170 -4.60 12.85 4.55
N THR A 171 -3.48 12.47 3.95
CA THR A 171 -2.38 13.39 3.68
C THR A 171 -2.70 14.31 2.49
N GLU A 172 -1.92 15.37 2.32
CA GLU A 172 -2.12 16.31 1.22
C GLU A 172 -1.96 15.66 -0.16
N ASN A 173 -1.14 14.61 -0.27
CA ASN A 173 -0.85 13.94 -1.53
C ASN A 173 -1.73 12.71 -1.79
N GLU A 174 -2.36 12.18 -0.76
CA GLU A 174 -3.17 10.97 -0.82
C GLU A 174 -4.39 11.11 -1.74
N ARG A 175 -4.54 10.16 -2.67
CA ARG A 175 -5.68 10.07 -3.59
C ARG A 175 -5.92 8.63 -4.03
N PRO A 176 -7.19 8.23 -4.21
CA PRO A 176 -7.46 6.96 -4.88
C PRO A 176 -6.85 6.94 -6.28
N ILE A 177 -6.31 5.79 -6.68
CA ILE A 177 -5.60 5.63 -7.94
C ILE A 177 -6.46 5.05 -9.05
N LEU A 178 -6.06 5.29 -10.30
CA LEU A 178 -6.52 4.53 -11.46
C LEU A 178 -5.48 3.46 -11.79
N ALA A 179 -5.89 2.19 -11.80
CA ALA A 179 -5.03 1.04 -12.09
C ALA A 179 -4.18 1.23 -13.35
N SER A 180 -4.78 1.76 -14.42
CA SER A 180 -4.10 2.00 -15.70
C SER A 180 -2.93 2.98 -15.60
N ARG A 181 -3.04 4.00 -14.75
CA ARG A 181 -1.99 5.02 -14.56
C ARG A 181 -0.78 4.44 -13.83
N VAL A 182 -1.02 3.76 -12.72
CA VAL A 182 0.06 3.11 -11.95
C VAL A 182 0.74 2.03 -12.80
N ALA A 183 -0.05 1.19 -13.46
CA ALA A 183 0.48 0.17 -14.35
C ALA A 183 1.35 0.76 -15.49
N ALA A 184 0.97 1.92 -16.05
CA ALA A 184 1.77 2.59 -17.09
C ALA A 184 3.13 3.05 -16.56
N VAL A 185 3.18 3.62 -15.33
CA VAL A 185 4.45 4.05 -14.72
C VAL A 185 5.40 2.86 -14.58
N PHE A 186 4.95 1.76 -13.98
CA PHE A 186 5.82 0.59 -13.79
C PHE A 186 6.18 -0.09 -15.13
N ARG A 187 5.29 -0.11 -16.14
CA ARG A 187 5.68 -0.60 -17.48
C ARG A 187 6.78 0.23 -18.12
N ASN A 188 6.72 1.55 -17.98
CA ASN A 188 7.75 2.46 -18.50
C ASN A 188 9.10 2.26 -17.81
N GLU A 189 9.10 1.78 -16.57
CA GLU A 189 10.30 1.39 -15.83
C GLU A 189 10.74 -0.07 -16.13
N GLY A 190 10.21 -0.73 -17.16
CA GLY A 190 10.67 -2.04 -17.59
C GLY A 190 10.11 -3.22 -16.82
N PHE A 191 8.90 -3.08 -16.27
CA PHE A 191 8.18 -4.20 -15.66
C PHE A 191 7.13 -4.78 -16.62
N ARG A 192 6.92 -6.09 -16.56
CA ARG A 192 5.71 -6.73 -17.08
C ARG A 192 4.63 -6.62 -16.00
N VAL A 193 3.62 -5.78 -16.23
CA VAL A 193 2.63 -5.40 -15.19
C VAL A 193 1.27 -6.02 -15.46
N GLN A 194 0.66 -6.52 -14.40
CA GLN A 194 -0.73 -6.97 -14.33
C GLN A 194 -1.49 -6.18 -13.26
N THR A 195 -2.81 -6.10 -13.41
CA THR A 195 -3.71 -5.47 -12.44
C THR A 195 -4.81 -6.43 -12.03
N ASP A 196 -5.08 -6.48 -10.74
CA ASP A 196 -6.19 -7.22 -10.14
C ASP A 196 -6.93 -6.30 -9.16
N TYR A 197 -8.03 -6.76 -8.60
CA TYR A 197 -8.85 -5.97 -7.71
C TYR A 197 -9.28 -6.82 -6.52
N LEU A 198 -9.31 -6.22 -5.34
CA LEU A 198 -9.63 -6.91 -4.09
C LEU A 198 -10.75 -6.19 -3.35
N ALA A 199 -11.71 -6.97 -2.86
CA ALA A 199 -12.79 -6.57 -1.96
C ALA A 199 -12.72 -7.40 -0.67
N GLY A 200 -13.65 -7.19 0.25
CA GLY A 200 -13.71 -7.92 1.51
C GLY A 200 -12.56 -7.55 2.44
N LEU A 201 -12.09 -6.31 2.38
CA LEU A 201 -11.07 -5.76 3.26
C LEU A 201 -11.73 -4.92 4.35
N ALA A 202 -12.25 -5.60 5.38
CA ALA A 202 -12.91 -4.94 6.47
C ALA A 202 -11.99 -3.94 7.17
N TYR A 203 -12.46 -2.70 7.26
CA TYR A 203 -11.83 -1.66 8.06
C TYR A 203 -12.26 -1.77 9.51
N ARG A 204 -11.33 -1.63 10.44
CA ARG A 204 -11.60 -1.48 11.87
C ARG A 204 -11.75 -0.02 12.28
N TYR A 205 -11.17 0.90 11.49
CA TYR A 205 -11.12 2.31 11.79
C TYR A 205 -11.17 3.18 10.53
N VAL A 206 -11.85 4.31 10.64
CA VAL A 206 -11.76 5.46 9.71
C VAL A 206 -11.74 6.75 10.54
N ALA A 207 -10.91 7.71 10.12
CA ALA A 207 -10.65 8.92 10.89
C ALA A 207 -11.90 9.80 11.07
N SER A 208 -12.73 9.93 10.03
CA SER A 208 -13.93 10.77 10.09
C SER A 208 -15.02 10.18 10.99
N PRO A 209 -15.45 10.89 12.06
CA PRO A 209 -16.53 10.41 12.95
C PRO A 209 -17.84 10.15 12.22
N ALA A 210 -18.20 10.98 11.24
CA ALA A 210 -19.43 10.83 10.47
C ALA A 210 -19.44 9.54 9.62
N THR A 211 -18.30 9.16 9.04
CA THR A 211 -18.20 7.93 8.26
C THR A 211 -17.96 6.70 9.12
N ARG A 212 -17.43 6.86 10.33
CA ARG A 212 -17.21 5.75 11.28
C ARG A 212 -18.48 5.03 11.66
N THR A 213 -19.60 5.76 11.83
CA THR A 213 -20.91 5.18 12.12
C THR A 213 -21.45 4.33 10.97
N LEU A 214 -21.04 4.61 9.73
CA LEU A 214 -21.45 3.87 8.53
C LEU A 214 -20.50 2.70 8.20
N LEU A 215 -19.39 2.56 8.92
CA LEU A 215 -18.35 1.56 8.65
C LEU A 215 -18.86 0.11 8.65
N PRO A 216 -19.76 -0.33 9.57
CA PRO A 216 -20.29 -1.69 9.52
C PRO A 216 -21.11 -1.95 8.24
N ILE A 217 -21.87 -0.95 7.77
CA ILE A 217 -22.64 -1.04 6.52
C ILE A 217 -21.68 -1.12 5.32
N TYR A 218 -20.65 -0.27 5.31
CA TYR A 218 -19.63 -0.31 4.26
C TYR A 218 -18.93 -1.67 4.21
N ASN A 219 -18.46 -2.19 5.35
CA ASN A 219 -17.79 -3.49 5.42
C ASN A 219 -18.71 -4.64 4.93
N PHE A 220 -20.00 -4.58 5.23
CA PHE A 220 -20.98 -5.55 4.72
C PHE A 220 -21.14 -5.45 3.20
N ILE A 221 -21.25 -4.25 2.64
CA ILE A 221 -21.32 -4.03 1.17
C ILE A 221 -20.03 -4.50 0.50
N ASP A 222 -18.87 -4.21 1.08
CA ASP A 222 -17.58 -4.65 0.56
C ASP A 222 -17.46 -6.18 0.52
N ALA A 223 -17.88 -6.84 1.59
CA ALA A 223 -17.82 -8.31 1.70
C ALA A 223 -18.90 -9.03 0.87
N THR A 224 -19.89 -8.34 0.34
CA THR A 224 -21.01 -8.96 -0.41
C THR A 224 -21.08 -8.45 -1.85
N LEU A 225 -21.49 -7.18 -2.03
CA LEU A 225 -21.72 -6.61 -3.36
C LEU A 225 -20.44 -6.56 -4.20
N PHE A 226 -19.33 -6.06 -3.63
CA PHE A 226 -18.07 -5.93 -4.36
C PHE A 226 -17.34 -7.27 -4.57
N GLU A 227 -17.76 -8.35 -3.91
CA GLU A 227 -17.27 -9.70 -4.22
C GLU A 227 -17.87 -10.28 -5.51
N LEU A 228 -19.02 -9.78 -5.96
CA LEU A 228 -19.62 -10.23 -7.22
C LEU A 228 -18.67 -9.99 -8.40
N ALA A 229 -18.60 -10.94 -9.33
CA ALA A 229 -17.68 -10.89 -10.47
C ALA A 229 -17.89 -9.65 -11.35
N ILE A 230 -19.14 -9.23 -11.55
CA ILE A 230 -19.49 -8.03 -12.34
C ILE A 230 -18.98 -6.74 -11.68
N MET A 231 -18.81 -6.73 -10.36
CA MET A 231 -18.32 -5.58 -9.60
C MET A 231 -16.79 -5.50 -9.53
N ARG A 232 -16.07 -6.46 -10.13
CA ARG A 232 -14.60 -6.54 -10.06
C ARG A 232 -13.88 -5.21 -10.34
N PRO A 233 -14.20 -4.42 -11.38
CA PRO A 233 -13.53 -3.14 -11.63
C PRO A 233 -13.80 -2.07 -10.56
N PHE A 234 -14.86 -2.25 -9.77
CA PHE A 234 -15.31 -1.33 -8.74
C PHE A 234 -14.92 -1.78 -7.32
N ARG A 235 -14.18 -2.86 -7.16
CA ARG A 235 -13.65 -3.29 -5.86
C ARG A 235 -12.82 -2.19 -5.22
N PRO A 236 -12.82 -2.06 -3.87
CA PRO A 236 -12.17 -0.95 -3.17
C PRO A 236 -10.67 -0.81 -3.40
N PHE A 237 -9.97 -1.93 -3.66
CA PHE A 237 -8.54 -1.92 -3.84
C PHE A 237 -8.11 -2.42 -5.21
N VAL A 238 -7.13 -1.71 -5.78
CA VAL A 238 -6.33 -2.15 -6.92
C VAL A 238 -5.11 -2.88 -6.40
N LEU A 239 -4.82 -4.04 -6.98
CA LEU A 239 -3.57 -4.75 -6.84
C LEU A 239 -2.78 -4.58 -8.14
N THR A 240 -1.66 -3.86 -8.08
CA THR A 240 -0.73 -3.75 -9.21
C THR A 240 0.44 -4.65 -8.94
N SER A 241 0.67 -5.64 -9.78
CA SER A 241 1.81 -6.55 -9.66
C SER A 241 2.66 -6.53 -10.92
N GLY A 242 3.95 -6.75 -10.77
CA GLY A 242 4.86 -6.76 -11.92
C GLY A 242 6.12 -7.58 -11.69
N GLU A 243 6.70 -8.03 -12.80
CA GLU A 243 7.97 -8.75 -12.87
C GLU A 243 8.99 -7.86 -13.55
N LYS A 244 10.17 -7.66 -12.93
CA LYS A 244 11.28 -6.94 -13.53
C LYS A 244 11.79 -7.72 -14.73
N LEU A 245 11.73 -7.11 -15.91
CA LEU A 245 12.36 -7.61 -17.12
C LEU A 245 13.86 -7.31 -17.11
N THR A 246 14.62 -8.03 -17.90
CA THR A 246 16.07 -7.82 -18.07
C THR A 246 16.40 -6.41 -18.49
#